data_f5eda2778a58d080f36f534a257722cd
#
_entry.id   f5eda2778a58d080f36f534a257722cd
#
_cell.length_a   1.000
_cell.length_b   1.000
_cell.length_c   1.000
_cell.angle_alpha   90.00
_cell.angle_beta   90.00
_cell.angle_gamma   90.00
#
_symmetry.space_group_name_H-M   'P 1'
#
loop_
_entity.id
_entity.type
_entity.pdbx_description
1 polymer ?
#
loop_
_entity_poly.entity_id
_entity_poly.type
_entity_poly.pdbx_seq_one_letter_code
_entity_poly.pdbx_strand_id
1 'polypeptide(L)'
;VKDGLITSVGLMPNMQEAKNGYEMIKDYRVCLGQHTNICVGRPLADPKLIPSLVQENGAFCSSQEIRQRTNDTIVMEEAEIEIEAQLKRFRAITGKNPDYFEGHAIFSEKFFQALENVAERQGLFYSNPVDKEWSEKYGIACSSFYHLDENGLYDIEKYIFEDEAKILDKQCAVLVFHPGYIDQYLLDHSSYT
;
A
#
# COMPACT_ATOMS: atom_id res chain seq x y z
N VAL A 1 4.82 3.82 -16.56
CA VAL A 1 4.21 5.15 -16.40
C VAL A 1 4.21 5.90 -17.71
N LYS A 2 5.36 6.23 -18.30
CA LYS A 2 5.40 7.09 -19.50
C LYS A 2 4.66 6.49 -20.69
N ASP A 3 4.98 5.25 -21.03
CA ASP A 3 4.44 4.56 -22.21
C ASP A 3 3.68 3.26 -21.82
N GLY A 4 3.35 3.10 -20.54
CA GLY A 4 2.75 1.90 -19.99
C GLY A 4 1.36 2.13 -19.41
N LEU A 5 0.78 1.06 -18.86
CA LEU A 5 -0.59 1.01 -18.36
C LEU A 5 -0.76 1.48 -16.90
N ILE A 6 0.34 1.81 -16.20
CA ILE A 6 0.26 2.23 -14.79
C ILE A 6 -0.37 3.61 -14.70
N THR A 7 -1.54 3.70 -14.09
CA THR A 7 -2.32 4.93 -13.90
C THR A 7 -2.25 5.48 -12.48
N SER A 8 -1.87 4.63 -11.52
CA SER A 8 -1.79 5.00 -10.10
C SER A 8 -0.48 4.49 -9.49
N VAL A 9 0.12 5.26 -8.60
CA VAL A 9 1.36 4.90 -7.91
C VAL A 9 1.21 5.18 -6.42
N GLY A 10 1.47 4.17 -5.59
CA GLY A 10 1.52 4.30 -4.14
C GLY A 10 2.91 4.74 -3.67
N LEU A 11 3.00 5.85 -2.96
CA LEU A 11 4.23 6.31 -2.32
C LEU A 11 4.23 5.91 -0.85
N MET A 12 5.28 5.22 -0.39
CA MET A 12 5.52 4.90 1.02
C MET A 12 6.41 6.00 1.65
N PRO A 13 5.84 6.98 2.38
CA PRO A 13 6.57 8.19 2.78
C PRO A 13 7.70 7.95 3.78
N ASN A 14 7.62 6.86 4.56
CA ASN A 14 8.63 6.51 5.55
C ASN A 14 9.88 5.86 4.93
N MET A 15 9.83 5.46 3.66
CA MET A 15 10.97 4.83 3.01
C MET A 15 12.03 5.86 2.61
N GLN A 16 13.30 5.45 2.70
CA GLN A 16 14.44 6.33 2.43
C GLN A 16 14.39 6.93 1.03
N GLU A 17 14.03 6.12 0.02
CA GLU A 17 14.02 6.51 -1.39
C GLU A 17 12.69 7.16 -1.85
N ALA A 18 11.75 7.40 -0.94
CA ALA A 18 10.44 7.96 -1.30
C ALA A 18 10.53 9.28 -2.09
N LYS A 19 11.45 10.17 -1.69
CA LYS A 19 11.67 11.43 -2.40
C LYS A 19 12.25 11.21 -3.80
N ASN A 20 13.25 10.35 -3.93
CA ASN A 20 13.86 10.04 -5.23
C ASN A 20 12.86 9.38 -6.16
N GLY A 21 12.06 8.42 -5.66
CA GLY A 21 10.98 7.81 -6.43
C GLY A 21 9.95 8.83 -6.92
N TYR A 22 9.55 9.77 -6.07
CA TYR A 22 8.65 10.85 -6.48
C TYR A 22 9.27 11.74 -7.57
N GLU A 23 10.53 12.16 -7.45
CA GLU A 23 11.22 12.98 -8.45
C GLU A 23 11.25 12.31 -9.83
N MET A 24 11.28 10.99 -9.89
CA MET A 24 11.27 10.24 -11.16
C MET A 24 9.90 10.23 -11.85
N ILE A 25 8.81 10.44 -11.12
CA ILE A 25 7.43 10.32 -11.65
C ILE A 25 6.62 11.61 -11.63
N LYS A 26 7.09 12.66 -10.96
CA LYS A 26 6.33 13.89 -10.71
C LYS A 26 5.82 14.61 -11.98
N ASP A 27 6.52 14.43 -13.11
CA ASP A 27 6.18 15.06 -14.38
C ASP A 27 5.23 14.19 -15.24
N TYR A 28 4.84 13.01 -14.75
CA TYR A 28 3.90 12.13 -15.43
C TYR A 28 2.49 12.27 -14.85
N ARG A 29 1.50 12.07 -15.72
CA ARG A 29 0.09 12.10 -15.32
C ARG A 29 -0.29 10.76 -14.68
N VAL A 30 -0.11 10.67 -13.38
CA VAL A 30 -0.54 9.51 -12.57
C VAL A 30 -1.30 9.99 -11.35
N CYS A 31 -2.24 9.17 -10.86
CA CYS A 31 -2.78 9.31 -9.51
C CYS A 31 -1.71 8.91 -8.51
N LEU A 32 -1.34 9.79 -7.60
CA LEU A 32 -0.32 9.54 -6.59
C LEU A 32 -0.96 9.37 -5.22
N GLY A 33 -0.97 8.13 -4.72
CA GLY A 33 -1.53 7.79 -3.42
C GLY A 33 -0.49 7.76 -2.31
N GLN A 34 -0.95 7.95 -1.08
CA GLN A 34 -0.17 7.55 0.08
C GLN A 34 -0.40 6.06 0.34
N HIS A 35 0.64 5.26 0.16
CA HIS A 35 0.67 3.84 0.53
C HIS A 35 1.23 3.71 1.93
N THR A 36 0.33 3.75 2.92
CA THR A 36 0.70 3.84 4.34
C THR A 36 1.28 2.53 4.85
N ASN A 37 2.48 2.57 5.35
CA ASN A 37 3.24 1.42 5.80
C ASN A 37 3.44 1.42 7.32
N ILE A 38 3.13 0.28 7.96
CA ILE A 38 3.34 0.04 9.39
C ILE A 38 4.10 -1.25 9.67
N CYS A 39 4.78 -1.83 8.67
CA CYS A 39 5.43 -3.13 8.81
C CYS A 39 6.81 -3.24 8.14
N VAL A 40 7.33 -2.17 7.55
CA VAL A 40 8.66 -2.17 6.91
C VAL A 40 9.47 -0.94 7.34
N GLY A 41 10.70 -1.17 7.76
CA GLY A 41 11.63 -0.10 8.12
C GLY A 41 11.31 0.56 9.46
N ARG A 42 11.41 1.89 9.52
CA ARG A 42 11.18 2.67 10.73
C ARG A 42 9.99 3.61 10.60
N PRO A 43 9.26 3.88 11.70
CA PRO A 43 8.20 4.87 11.72
C PRO A 43 8.73 6.29 11.55
N LEU A 44 7.83 7.19 11.19
CA LEU A 44 8.06 8.63 11.19
C LEU A 44 7.61 9.29 12.50
N ALA A 45 6.68 8.67 13.21
CA ALA A 45 6.30 9.06 14.56
C ALA A 45 7.37 8.63 15.60
N ASP A 46 7.35 9.21 16.79
CA ASP A 46 8.17 8.75 17.89
C ASP A 46 7.73 7.31 18.28
N PRO A 47 8.63 6.31 18.24
CA PRO A 47 8.30 4.93 18.62
C PRO A 47 7.66 4.77 20.00
N LYS A 48 7.93 5.71 20.92
CA LYS A 48 7.33 5.70 22.25
C LYS A 48 5.82 6.00 22.25
N LEU A 49 5.33 6.65 21.21
CA LEU A 49 3.91 6.98 21.05
C LEU A 49 3.12 5.87 20.32
N ILE A 50 3.82 4.90 19.75
CA ILE A 50 3.24 3.83 18.92
C ILE A 50 3.79 2.44 19.29
N PRO A 51 3.86 2.07 20.58
CA PRO A 51 4.51 0.83 21.02
C PRO A 51 3.87 -0.45 20.45
N SER A 52 2.59 -0.44 20.07
CA SER A 52 1.94 -1.63 19.46
C SER A 52 2.45 -1.94 18.05
N LEU A 53 3.03 -0.95 17.37
CA LEU A 53 3.49 -1.06 15.98
C LEU A 53 4.97 -1.40 15.86
N VAL A 54 5.76 -1.20 16.91
CA VAL A 54 7.22 -1.27 16.85
C VAL A 54 7.81 -2.35 17.75
N GLN A 55 9.00 -2.80 17.39
CA GLN A 55 9.87 -3.67 18.18
C GLN A 55 10.70 -2.83 19.17
N GLU A 56 11.40 -3.49 20.11
CA GLU A 56 12.28 -2.84 21.09
C GLU A 56 13.37 -1.96 20.45
N ASN A 57 13.83 -2.30 19.24
CA ASN A 57 14.81 -1.53 18.49
C ASN A 57 14.23 -0.28 17.81
N GLY A 58 12.92 -0.05 17.94
CA GLY A 58 12.18 1.07 17.36
C GLY A 58 11.91 0.93 15.86
N ALA A 59 12.15 -0.22 15.24
CA ALA A 59 11.67 -0.53 13.90
C ALA A 59 10.24 -1.06 13.96
N PHE A 60 9.51 -1.01 12.85
CA PHE A 60 8.20 -1.65 12.76
C PHE A 60 8.31 -3.17 13.01
N CYS A 61 7.26 -3.75 13.57
CA CYS A 61 7.04 -5.19 13.51
C CYS A 61 6.85 -5.60 12.04
N SER A 62 7.48 -6.70 11.63
CA SER A 62 7.32 -7.17 10.25
C SER A 62 5.89 -7.64 9.97
N SER A 63 5.51 -7.66 8.69
CA SER A 63 4.20 -8.18 8.28
C SER A 63 4.02 -9.66 8.68
N GLN A 64 5.10 -10.43 8.70
CA GLN A 64 5.08 -11.82 9.15
C GLN A 64 4.78 -11.92 10.66
N GLU A 65 5.45 -11.12 11.49
CA GLU A 65 5.19 -11.06 12.94
C GLU A 65 3.76 -10.66 13.24
N ILE A 66 3.24 -9.64 12.53
CA ILE A 66 1.86 -9.17 12.71
C ILE A 66 0.85 -10.26 12.32
N ARG A 67 1.06 -10.95 11.19
CA ARG A 67 0.16 -12.04 10.72
C ARG A 67 0.19 -13.29 11.60
N GLN A 68 1.27 -13.54 12.33
CA GLN A 68 1.38 -14.67 13.26
C GLN A 68 0.67 -14.42 14.59
N ARG A 69 0.24 -13.20 14.87
CA ARG A 69 -0.50 -12.87 16.10
C ARG A 69 -1.91 -13.47 16.04
N THR A 70 -2.34 -14.06 17.14
CA THR A 70 -3.68 -14.66 17.24
C THR A 70 -4.81 -13.63 17.27
N ASN A 71 -4.50 -12.41 17.65
CA ASN A 71 -5.44 -11.30 17.76
C ASN A 71 -4.85 -10.06 17.07
N ASP A 72 -5.73 -9.18 16.62
CA ASP A 72 -5.35 -7.84 16.16
C ASP A 72 -4.86 -7.00 17.37
N THR A 73 -3.55 -6.90 17.48
CA THR A 73 -2.87 -6.19 18.58
C THR A 73 -2.55 -4.74 18.26
N ILE A 74 -2.90 -4.28 17.06
CA ILE A 74 -2.73 -2.88 16.67
C ILE A 74 -3.63 -2.02 17.56
N VAL A 75 -3.09 -0.94 18.08
CA VAL A 75 -3.85 0.09 18.78
C VAL A 75 -4.19 1.18 17.76
N MET A 76 -5.47 1.41 17.56
CA MET A 76 -5.97 2.30 16.50
C MET A 76 -5.41 3.71 16.60
N GLU A 77 -5.40 4.28 17.81
CA GLU A 77 -4.88 5.62 18.08
C GLU A 77 -3.39 5.75 17.78
N GLU A 78 -2.62 4.70 18.02
CA GLU A 78 -1.19 4.65 17.68
C GLU A 78 -0.98 4.58 16.16
N ALA A 79 -1.82 3.79 15.47
CA ALA A 79 -1.81 3.73 14.01
C ALA A 79 -2.15 5.11 13.42
N GLU A 80 -3.15 5.82 13.94
CA GLU A 80 -3.50 7.17 13.49
C GLU A 80 -2.33 8.17 13.64
N ILE A 81 -1.56 8.09 14.74
CA ILE A 81 -0.37 8.94 14.94
C ILE A 81 0.66 8.70 13.82
N GLU A 82 0.96 7.46 13.50
CA GLU A 82 1.91 7.13 12.43
C GLU A 82 1.37 7.51 11.05
N ILE A 83 0.10 7.23 10.78
CA ILE A 83 -0.58 7.59 9.53
C ILE A 83 -0.47 9.10 9.26
N GLU A 84 -0.73 9.93 10.27
CA GLU A 84 -0.61 11.39 10.16
C GLU A 84 0.84 11.85 9.99
N ALA A 85 1.80 11.19 10.64
CA ALA A 85 3.22 11.48 10.44
C ALA A 85 3.65 11.17 9.00
N GLN A 86 3.18 10.06 8.43
CA GLN A 86 3.42 9.72 7.03
C GLN A 86 2.73 10.70 6.08
N LEU A 87 1.52 11.14 6.37
CA LEU A 87 0.82 12.14 5.57
C LEU A 87 1.55 13.50 5.56
N LYS A 88 2.05 13.91 6.71
CA LYS A 88 2.90 15.11 6.81
C LYS A 88 4.16 14.97 5.96
N ARG A 89 4.80 13.82 5.98
CA ARG A 89 5.98 13.54 5.16
C ARG A 89 5.66 13.48 3.67
N PHE A 90 4.53 12.85 3.30
CA PHE A 90 4.04 12.83 1.92
C PHE A 90 3.89 14.24 1.37
N ARG A 91 3.20 15.11 2.10
CA ARG A 91 3.02 16.52 1.75
C ARG A 91 4.35 17.27 1.63
N ALA A 92 5.31 16.98 2.50
CA ALA A 92 6.64 17.59 2.45
C ALA A 92 7.45 17.14 1.23
N ILE A 93 7.27 15.90 0.75
CA ILE A 93 7.93 15.38 -0.44
C ILE A 93 7.27 15.92 -1.71
N THR A 94 5.93 15.90 -1.78
CA THR A 94 5.18 16.10 -3.03
C THR A 94 4.65 17.51 -3.21
N GLY A 95 4.55 18.29 -2.13
CA GLY A 95 3.92 19.61 -2.13
C GLY A 95 2.39 19.59 -2.25
N LYS A 96 1.74 18.41 -2.25
CA LYS A 96 0.29 18.25 -2.42
C LYS A 96 -0.31 17.18 -1.50
N ASN A 97 -1.62 17.11 -1.43
CA ASN A 97 -2.34 15.97 -0.85
C ASN A 97 -2.21 14.72 -1.73
N PRO A 98 -2.29 13.52 -1.16
CA PRO A 98 -2.44 12.31 -1.94
C PRO A 98 -3.79 12.29 -2.67
N ASP A 99 -3.80 11.75 -3.89
CA ASP A 99 -5.01 11.59 -4.69
C ASP A 99 -5.88 10.43 -4.14
N TYR A 100 -5.26 9.47 -3.46
CA TYR A 100 -5.91 8.40 -2.70
C TYR A 100 -5.05 7.98 -1.49
N PHE A 101 -5.66 7.25 -0.57
CA PHE A 101 -5.07 6.93 0.73
C PHE A 101 -5.36 5.45 1.06
N GLU A 102 -4.34 4.65 1.22
CA GLU A 102 -4.46 3.20 1.42
C GLU A 102 -3.41 2.64 2.37
N GLY A 103 -3.57 1.38 2.79
CA GLY A 103 -2.64 0.65 3.66
C GLY A 103 -1.77 -0.35 2.90
N HIS A 104 -0.54 -0.57 3.39
CA HIS A 104 0.40 -1.55 2.86
C HIS A 104 0.34 -2.88 3.64
N ALA A 105 0.14 -3.99 2.93
CA ALA A 105 0.41 -5.38 3.33
C ALA A 105 -0.23 -5.90 4.64
N ILE A 106 -0.83 -5.07 5.47
CA ILE A 106 -1.42 -5.45 6.76
C ILE A 106 -2.93 -5.47 6.66
N PHE A 107 -3.52 -6.64 6.88
CA PHE A 107 -4.96 -6.85 6.97
C PHE A 107 -5.37 -6.83 8.45
N SER A 108 -5.76 -5.66 8.95
CA SER A 108 -6.19 -5.40 10.31
C SER A 108 -7.38 -4.46 10.27
N GLU A 109 -8.48 -4.86 10.91
CA GLU A 109 -9.67 -4.01 10.99
C GLU A 109 -9.36 -2.66 11.67
N LYS A 110 -8.54 -2.69 12.73
CA LYS A 110 -8.14 -1.48 13.44
C LYS A 110 -7.26 -0.56 12.59
N PHE A 111 -6.37 -1.13 11.78
CA PHE A 111 -5.55 -0.34 10.86
C PHE A 111 -6.39 0.28 9.75
N PHE A 112 -7.34 -0.47 9.18
CA PHE A 112 -8.25 0.06 8.17
C PHE A 112 -9.13 1.16 8.75
N GLN A 113 -9.65 0.98 9.96
CA GLN A 113 -10.43 2.01 10.63
C GLN A 113 -9.60 3.28 10.92
N ALA A 114 -8.34 3.12 11.35
CA ALA A 114 -7.43 4.25 11.55
C ALA A 114 -7.17 5.02 10.25
N LEU A 115 -6.97 4.31 9.12
CA LEU A 115 -6.82 4.93 7.80
C LEU A 115 -8.06 5.73 7.39
N GLU A 116 -9.25 5.14 7.56
CA GLU A 116 -10.52 5.79 7.24
C GLU A 116 -10.73 7.04 8.12
N ASN A 117 -10.51 6.93 9.42
CA ASN A 117 -10.63 8.05 10.36
C ASN A 117 -9.72 9.21 9.98
N VAL A 118 -8.45 8.93 9.67
CA VAL A 118 -7.51 9.98 9.26
C VAL A 118 -7.91 10.58 7.91
N ALA A 119 -8.30 9.75 6.94
CA ALA A 119 -8.77 10.22 5.63
C ALA A 119 -9.98 11.15 5.77
N GLU A 120 -10.97 10.78 6.58
CA GLU A 120 -12.17 11.57 6.84
C GLU A 120 -11.81 12.93 7.48
N ARG A 121 -10.99 12.93 8.56
CA ARG A 121 -10.54 14.15 9.23
C ARG A 121 -9.77 15.09 8.31
N GLN A 122 -9.05 14.54 7.34
CA GLN A 122 -8.20 15.28 6.42
C GLN A 122 -8.88 15.62 5.08
N GLY A 123 -10.13 15.16 4.87
CA GLY A 123 -10.87 15.34 3.62
C GLY A 123 -10.22 14.62 2.44
N LEU A 124 -9.66 13.43 2.67
CA LEU A 124 -8.97 12.60 1.67
C LEU A 124 -9.84 11.41 1.23
N PHE A 125 -9.59 10.92 0.03
CA PHE A 125 -10.26 9.71 -0.48
C PHE A 125 -9.56 8.45 0.07
N TYR A 126 -10.24 7.73 0.95
CA TYR A 126 -9.80 6.42 1.44
C TYR A 126 -10.10 5.35 0.41
N SER A 127 -9.08 4.57 0.05
CA SER A 127 -9.18 3.46 -0.91
C SER A 127 -8.92 2.13 -0.22
N ASN A 128 -9.91 1.25 -0.25
CA ASN A 128 -9.80 -0.12 0.25
C ASN A 128 -10.49 -1.11 -0.68
N PRO A 129 -9.98 -1.29 -1.92
CA PRO A 129 -10.66 -2.10 -2.94
C PRO A 129 -10.74 -3.60 -2.59
N VAL A 130 -10.00 -4.07 -1.59
CA VAL A 130 -10.09 -5.46 -1.09
C VAL A 130 -11.27 -5.66 -0.15
N ASP A 131 -11.84 -4.59 0.40
CA ASP A 131 -13.06 -4.63 1.19
C ASP A 131 -14.28 -4.67 0.28
N LYS A 132 -15.17 -5.64 0.53
CA LYS A 132 -16.34 -5.87 -0.31
C LYS A 132 -17.36 -4.73 -0.23
N GLU A 133 -17.62 -4.21 0.96
CA GLU A 133 -18.61 -3.13 1.14
C GLU A 133 -18.09 -1.83 0.49
N TRP A 134 -16.81 -1.55 0.63
CA TRP A 134 -16.16 -0.45 -0.04
C TRP A 134 -16.25 -0.58 -1.57
N SER A 135 -15.89 -1.77 -2.08
CA SER A 135 -15.93 -2.09 -3.51
C SER A 135 -17.35 -1.91 -4.10
N GLU A 136 -18.36 -2.40 -3.41
CA GLU A 136 -19.78 -2.25 -3.81
C GLU A 136 -20.22 -0.78 -3.74
N LYS A 137 -19.85 -0.05 -2.68
CA LYS A 137 -20.18 1.37 -2.49
C LYS A 137 -19.67 2.26 -3.61
N TYR A 138 -18.45 2.02 -4.10
CA TYR A 138 -17.81 2.84 -5.12
C TYR A 138 -17.89 2.25 -6.53
N GLY A 139 -18.40 1.04 -6.70
CA GLY A 139 -18.46 0.34 -7.97
C GLY A 139 -17.10 0.00 -8.56
N ILE A 140 -16.08 -0.18 -7.71
CA ILE A 140 -14.70 -0.46 -8.10
C ILE A 140 -14.38 -1.90 -7.71
N ALA A 141 -14.18 -2.77 -8.71
CA ALA A 141 -13.76 -4.14 -8.45
C ALA A 141 -12.26 -4.21 -8.16
N CYS A 142 -11.87 -5.03 -7.19
CA CYS A 142 -10.48 -5.46 -7.07
C CYS A 142 -10.32 -6.81 -7.76
N SER A 143 -9.35 -6.93 -8.64
CA SER A 143 -9.00 -8.24 -9.17
C SER A 143 -8.37 -9.09 -8.07
N SER A 144 -8.59 -10.41 -8.11
CA SER A 144 -7.81 -11.32 -7.27
C SER A 144 -6.32 -11.09 -7.54
N PHE A 145 -5.54 -11.04 -6.47
CA PHE A 145 -4.09 -11.03 -6.61
C PHE A 145 -3.64 -12.23 -7.45
N TYR A 146 -2.62 -12.03 -8.26
CA TYR A 146 -2.08 -12.93 -9.26
C TYR A 146 -2.09 -14.42 -8.89
N HIS A 147 -2.35 -15.23 -9.88
CA HIS A 147 -2.12 -16.67 -9.80
C HIS A 147 -0.70 -16.97 -10.31
N LEU A 148 0.05 -17.70 -9.49
CA LEU A 148 1.31 -18.26 -9.95
C LEU A 148 0.99 -19.45 -10.89
N ASP A 149 1.77 -19.61 -11.95
CA ASP A 149 1.69 -20.78 -12.82
C ASP A 149 2.18 -22.06 -12.10
N GLU A 150 2.16 -23.19 -12.78
CA GLU A 150 2.62 -24.48 -12.26
C GLU A 150 4.11 -24.50 -11.86
N ASN A 151 4.90 -23.54 -12.34
CA ASN A 151 6.31 -23.37 -12.02
C ASN A 151 6.55 -22.35 -10.89
N GLY A 152 5.48 -21.78 -10.34
CA GLY A 152 5.55 -20.72 -9.33
C GLY A 152 5.92 -19.35 -9.89
N LEU A 153 5.77 -19.14 -11.21
CA LEU A 153 6.05 -17.88 -11.87
C LEU A 153 4.76 -17.11 -12.14
N TYR A 154 4.89 -15.81 -12.21
CA TYR A 154 3.79 -14.92 -12.49
C TYR A 154 3.74 -14.54 -13.97
N ASP A 155 2.70 -14.98 -14.69
CA ASP A 155 2.46 -14.65 -16.08
C ASP A 155 1.54 -13.43 -16.20
N ILE A 156 2.15 -12.25 -16.30
CA ILE A 156 1.42 -10.99 -16.39
C ILE A 156 0.66 -10.85 -17.74
N GLU A 157 1.17 -11.43 -18.81
CA GLU A 157 0.53 -11.36 -20.12
C GLU A 157 -0.78 -12.15 -20.11
N LYS A 158 -0.75 -13.36 -19.61
CA LYS A 158 -1.92 -14.20 -19.44
C LYS A 158 -2.94 -13.56 -18.50
N TYR A 159 -2.47 -13.01 -17.36
CA TYR A 159 -3.33 -12.35 -16.39
C TYR A 159 -4.11 -11.17 -16.99
N ILE A 160 -3.48 -10.39 -17.87
CA ILE A 160 -4.12 -9.20 -18.49
C ILE A 160 -4.87 -9.59 -19.77
N PHE A 161 -4.21 -10.29 -20.73
CA PHE A 161 -4.75 -10.47 -22.07
C PHE A 161 -5.71 -11.66 -22.20
N GLU A 162 -5.60 -12.67 -21.33
CA GLU A 162 -6.57 -13.76 -21.24
C GLU A 162 -7.67 -13.53 -20.20
N ASP A 163 -7.69 -12.33 -19.60
CA ASP A 163 -8.67 -11.91 -18.58
C ASP A 163 -8.73 -12.83 -17.34
N GLU A 164 -7.63 -13.41 -16.94
CA GLU A 164 -7.58 -14.14 -15.66
C GLU A 164 -7.94 -13.23 -14.47
N ALA A 165 -7.66 -11.93 -14.60
CA ALA A 165 -8.07 -10.91 -13.66
C ALA A 165 -9.59 -10.68 -13.59
N LYS A 166 -10.35 -11.17 -14.59
CA LYS A 166 -11.82 -11.04 -14.72
C LYS A 166 -12.29 -9.59 -14.61
N ILE A 167 -11.67 -8.71 -15.37
CA ILE A 167 -11.93 -7.28 -15.35
C ILE A 167 -12.64 -6.74 -16.61
N LEU A 168 -12.67 -7.50 -17.71
CA LEU A 168 -13.23 -7.01 -18.98
C LEU A 168 -14.73 -6.70 -18.91
N ASP A 169 -15.46 -7.32 -18.00
CA ASP A 169 -16.88 -7.08 -17.75
C ASP A 169 -17.13 -6.02 -16.68
N LYS A 170 -16.07 -5.45 -16.07
CA LYS A 170 -16.19 -4.46 -15.00
C LYS A 170 -16.14 -3.05 -15.54
N GLN A 171 -16.99 -2.18 -14.99
CA GLN A 171 -16.98 -0.76 -15.32
C GLN A 171 -15.71 -0.06 -14.84
N CYS A 172 -15.23 -0.45 -13.67
CA CYS A 172 -14.00 0.03 -13.09
C CYS A 172 -13.35 -1.08 -12.26
N ALA A 173 -12.04 -1.25 -12.40
CA ALA A 173 -11.29 -2.23 -11.63
C ALA A 173 -9.91 -1.71 -11.23
N VAL A 174 -9.43 -2.20 -10.08
CA VAL A 174 -8.06 -1.99 -9.61
C VAL A 174 -7.28 -3.29 -9.82
N LEU A 175 -6.18 -3.17 -10.56
CA LEU A 175 -5.14 -4.19 -10.71
C LEU A 175 -3.91 -3.73 -9.94
N VAL A 176 -3.43 -4.55 -9.00
CA VAL A 176 -2.26 -4.22 -8.18
C VAL A 176 -1.03 -4.93 -8.73
N PHE A 177 0.02 -4.16 -9.00
CA PHE A 177 1.31 -4.66 -9.48
C PHE A 177 2.45 -4.14 -8.61
N HIS A 178 3.50 -4.96 -8.49
CA HIS A 178 4.75 -4.60 -7.80
C HIS A 178 5.91 -4.65 -8.80
N PRO A 179 5.98 -3.71 -9.76
CA PRO A 179 7.01 -3.74 -10.78
C PRO A 179 8.39 -3.46 -10.16
N GLY A 180 9.38 -4.28 -10.53
CA GLY A 180 10.75 -4.15 -10.05
C GLY A 180 11.69 -4.96 -10.93
N TYR A 181 13.00 -4.71 -10.76
CA TYR A 181 14.02 -5.58 -11.33
C TYR A 181 14.36 -6.66 -10.30
N ILE A 182 14.49 -7.90 -10.79
CA ILE A 182 14.93 -9.01 -9.96
C ILE A 182 16.44 -8.85 -9.71
N ASP A 183 16.79 -8.64 -8.46
CA ASP A 183 18.17 -8.63 -7.99
C ASP A 183 18.34 -9.64 -6.84
N GLN A 184 19.56 -9.82 -6.35
CA GLN A 184 19.85 -10.79 -5.30
C GLN A 184 19.10 -10.46 -3.99
N TYR A 185 18.92 -9.16 -3.71
CA TYR A 185 18.17 -8.76 -2.51
C TYR A 185 16.70 -9.18 -2.58
N LEU A 186 16.06 -9.00 -3.75
CA LEU A 186 14.68 -9.41 -3.97
C LEU A 186 14.52 -10.93 -3.88
N LEU A 187 15.44 -11.69 -4.48
CA LEU A 187 15.46 -13.16 -4.42
C LEU A 187 15.57 -13.69 -2.97
N ASP A 188 16.35 -13.01 -2.13
CA ASP A 188 16.60 -13.45 -0.76
C ASP A 188 15.49 -13.04 0.22
N HIS A 189 14.68 -12.00 -0.10
CA HIS A 189 13.80 -11.35 0.88
C HIS A 189 12.33 -11.22 0.43
N SER A 190 11.99 -11.59 -0.78
CA SER A 190 10.64 -11.45 -1.34
C SER A 190 10.08 -12.75 -1.90
N SER A 191 8.77 -12.89 -1.83
CA SER A 191 8.03 -13.95 -2.55
C SER A 191 7.59 -13.52 -3.96
N TYR A 192 7.93 -12.31 -4.38
CA TYR A 192 7.64 -11.76 -5.72
C TYR A 192 8.84 -11.92 -6.65
N THR A 193 9.28 -13.15 -6.86
CA THR A 193 10.45 -13.45 -7.69
C THR A 193 10.09 -14.40 -8.82
#